data_5fb07879d360e6957e1747ae7a18c224
#
_entry.id   5fb07879d360e6957e1747ae7a18c224
#
_cell.length_a   1.000
_cell.length_b   1.000
_cell.length_c   1.000
_cell.angle_alpha   90.00
_cell.angle_beta   90.00
_cell.angle_gamma   90.00
#
_symmetry.space_group_name_H-M   'P 1'
#
loop_
_entity.id
_entity.type
_entity.pdbx_description
1 polymer ?
#
loop_
_entity_poly.entity_id
_entity_poly.type
_entity_poly.pdbx_seq_one_letter_code
_entity_poly.pdbx_strand_id
1 'polypeptide(L)'
;MKYSFTINLDRLELTYEKNEPLQTKLSDTTKNEFEFDSLWLIREQCKYYSNEFSIWGSDYDEQLDIVERRIGKLHFGSPNPNRPYIYLVYDNAALYSDYLLASRFYVEEALGLVFMRVSKIDVAVDFNFNVVNSFYRLFKNPNYDLIVNGEKVKGMKCTVRDVLHIAGDTTRQRPFAHHTPVIKNADGSMLMRAYDKGKEIDEESGKEYIREKSGFKKLYRIEVSLSCHKVIKKMLNKLGMTDEELYARLQHEKTLMDLFRVGLYSLIRVSRRRRSMSVLEAIISEM
;
A
#
# COMPACT_ATOMS: atom_id res chain seq x y z
N MET A 1 -27.58 5.16 9.84
CA MET A 1 -26.10 5.32 10.06
C MET A 1 -25.53 6.04 8.86
N LYS A 2 -24.71 7.06 9.07
CA LYS A 2 -24.03 7.74 7.96
C LYS A 2 -22.82 6.88 7.58
N TYR A 3 -22.75 6.44 6.35
CA TYR A 3 -21.59 5.69 5.84
C TYR A 3 -20.42 6.64 5.63
N SER A 4 -19.27 6.25 6.10
CA SER A 4 -18.04 7.03 5.99
C SER A 4 -16.90 6.13 5.54
N PHE A 5 -15.96 6.71 4.85
CA PHE A 5 -14.72 6.08 4.50
C PHE A 5 -13.57 7.09 4.60
N THR A 6 -12.37 6.59 4.81
CA THR A 6 -11.11 7.33 4.73
C THR A 6 -10.19 6.67 3.72
N ILE A 7 -9.27 7.42 3.16
CA ILE A 7 -8.27 6.87 2.24
C ILE A 7 -6.88 7.16 2.79
N ASN A 8 -6.01 6.15 2.69
CA ASN A 8 -4.68 6.21 3.25
C ASN A 8 -3.67 5.56 2.32
N LEU A 9 -2.43 6.04 2.39
CA LEU A 9 -1.26 5.39 1.84
C LEU A 9 -0.81 4.33 2.84
N ASP A 10 -0.83 3.03 2.44
CA ASP A 10 -0.54 1.91 3.36
C ASP A 10 0.84 1.30 3.15
N ARG A 11 1.42 1.50 1.96
CA ARG A 11 2.80 1.12 1.63
C ARG A 11 3.39 2.09 0.63
N LEU A 12 4.65 2.42 0.81
CA LEU A 12 5.44 3.21 -0.13
C LEU A 12 6.86 2.68 -0.22
N GLU A 13 7.31 2.42 -1.45
CA GLU A 13 8.68 2.12 -1.78
C GLU A 13 9.14 3.04 -2.91
N LEU A 14 10.14 3.84 -2.65
CA LEU A 14 10.74 4.79 -3.59
C LEU A 14 12.07 4.25 -4.09
N THR A 15 12.39 4.59 -5.32
CA THR A 15 13.71 4.32 -5.93
C THR A 15 14.39 5.65 -6.18
N TYR A 16 15.66 5.70 -5.79
CA TYR A 16 16.55 6.82 -5.99
C TYR A 16 17.70 6.43 -6.91
N GLU A 17 18.32 7.42 -7.51
CA GLU A 17 19.51 7.23 -8.31
C GLU A 17 20.66 6.65 -7.47
N LYS A 18 21.64 6.08 -8.14
CA LYS A 18 22.88 5.63 -7.51
C LYS A 18 23.59 6.82 -6.87
N ASN A 19 23.96 6.68 -5.60
CA ASN A 19 24.77 7.66 -4.86
C ASN A 19 26.04 6.97 -4.36
N GLU A 20 27.12 7.03 -5.14
CA GLU A 20 28.38 6.34 -4.81
C GLU A 20 29.00 6.81 -3.50
N PRO A 21 29.09 8.12 -3.19
CA PRO A 21 29.62 8.59 -1.91
C PRO A 21 28.87 8.02 -0.71
N LEU A 22 27.52 8.06 -0.73
CA LEU A 22 26.69 7.51 0.32
C LEU A 22 26.86 5.99 0.45
N GLN A 23 26.80 5.27 -0.68
CA GLN A 23 26.97 3.81 -0.70
C GLN A 23 28.33 3.38 -0.18
N THR A 24 29.41 4.10 -0.53
CA THR A 24 30.76 3.84 -0.04
C THR A 24 30.85 4.06 1.48
N LYS A 25 30.32 5.20 1.98
CA LYS A 25 30.27 5.48 3.42
C LYS A 25 29.54 4.39 4.19
N LEU A 26 28.35 3.99 3.70
CA LEU A 26 27.51 2.97 4.34
C LEU A 26 28.03 1.53 4.16
N SER A 27 28.95 1.28 3.24
CA SER A 27 29.57 -0.05 3.04
C SER A 27 30.69 -0.35 4.04
N ASP A 28 31.09 0.60 4.88
CA ASP A 28 32.04 0.37 5.96
C ASP A 28 31.47 -0.62 6.98
N THR A 29 31.95 -1.87 6.94
CA THR A 29 31.47 -2.96 7.81
C THR A 29 31.97 -2.86 9.24
N THR A 30 32.87 -1.92 9.55
CA THR A 30 33.37 -1.69 10.91
C THR A 30 32.37 -0.91 11.77
N LYS A 31 31.37 -0.28 11.11
CA LYS A 31 30.34 0.54 11.75
C LYS A 31 28.95 -0.08 11.57
N ASN A 32 28.18 -0.08 12.64
CA ASN A 32 26.77 -0.50 12.63
C ASN A 32 25.81 0.68 12.60
N GLU A 33 26.30 1.87 12.93
CA GLU A 33 25.50 3.08 13.02
C GLU A 33 26.18 4.23 12.29
N PHE A 34 25.37 5.04 11.60
CA PHE A 34 25.82 6.19 10.82
C PHE A 34 24.89 7.37 11.11
N GLU A 35 25.49 8.50 11.43
CA GLU A 35 24.77 9.73 11.73
C GLU A 35 24.81 10.70 10.54
N PHE A 36 23.67 11.34 10.26
CA PHE A 36 23.44 12.31 9.20
C PHE A 36 22.48 13.41 9.75
N ASP A 37 23.04 14.52 10.19
CA ASP A 37 22.30 15.58 10.89
C ASP A 37 21.47 15.01 12.06
N SER A 38 20.14 15.08 12.01
CA SER A 38 19.26 14.47 13.01
C SER A 38 18.65 13.14 12.56
N LEU A 39 19.26 12.49 11.56
CA LEU A 39 18.96 11.11 11.19
C LEU A 39 20.08 10.18 11.62
N TRP A 40 19.72 8.96 11.96
CA TRP A 40 20.68 7.88 12.10
C TRP A 40 20.20 6.63 11.39
N LEU A 41 21.17 5.94 10.77
CA LEU A 41 20.97 4.71 10.04
C LEU A 41 21.65 3.59 10.83
N ILE A 42 20.84 2.59 11.20
CA ILE A 42 21.31 1.41 11.94
C ILE A 42 21.33 0.24 10.97
N ARG A 43 22.49 -0.40 10.83
CA ARG A 43 22.67 -1.55 9.95
C ARG A 43 21.81 -2.72 10.41
N GLU A 44 21.09 -3.31 9.47
CA GLU A 44 20.27 -4.51 9.69
C GLU A 44 20.81 -5.68 8.86
N GLN A 45 20.46 -6.90 9.25
CA GLN A 45 20.72 -8.08 8.45
C GLN A 45 19.68 -8.19 7.34
N CYS A 46 20.14 -8.28 6.08
CA CYS A 46 19.24 -8.45 4.94
C CYS A 46 19.56 -9.75 4.19
N LYS A 47 18.48 -10.40 3.73
CA LYS A 47 18.59 -11.63 2.94
C LYS A 47 18.83 -11.37 1.45
N TYR A 48 18.41 -10.20 0.94
CA TYR A 48 18.32 -9.93 -0.50
C TYR A 48 19.25 -8.81 -0.99
N TYR A 49 19.66 -7.91 -0.10
CA TYR A 49 20.54 -6.79 -0.42
C TYR A 49 21.85 -6.94 0.34
N SER A 50 22.95 -6.45 -0.24
CA SER A 50 24.22 -6.45 0.49
C SER A 50 24.20 -5.50 1.67
N ASN A 51 23.37 -4.46 1.60
CA ASN A 51 23.26 -3.44 2.62
C ASN A 51 21.79 -3.09 2.89
N GLU A 52 21.39 -3.14 4.15
CA GLU A 52 20.11 -2.72 4.67
C GLU A 52 20.29 -1.92 5.95
N PHE A 53 19.57 -0.82 6.08
CA PHE A 53 19.60 0.06 7.24
C PHE A 53 18.21 0.46 7.62
N SER A 54 17.87 0.45 8.91
CA SER A 54 16.73 1.20 9.42
C SER A 54 17.09 2.67 9.54
N ILE A 55 16.17 3.55 9.15
CA ILE A 55 16.30 5.00 9.26
C ILE A 55 15.47 5.47 10.44
N TRP A 56 16.10 6.23 11.30
CA TRP A 56 15.49 6.84 12.47
C TRP A 56 15.66 8.35 12.40
N GLY A 57 14.71 9.10 12.94
CA GLY A 57 14.77 10.55 13.05
C GLY A 57 14.14 11.00 14.34
N SER A 58 14.50 12.21 14.78
CA SER A 58 13.88 12.89 15.90
C SER A 58 12.61 13.60 15.45
N ASP A 59 11.60 13.57 16.28
CA ASP A 59 10.35 14.30 16.15
C ASP A 59 9.94 14.82 17.52
N TYR A 60 8.92 15.65 17.58
CA TYR A 60 8.34 16.12 18.83
C TYR A 60 6.97 15.46 19.02
N ASP A 61 6.71 14.97 20.23
CA ASP A 61 5.37 14.50 20.59
C ASP A 61 4.42 15.66 20.95
N GLU A 62 3.20 15.34 21.38
CA GLU A 62 2.19 16.32 21.76
C GLU A 62 2.61 17.19 22.98
N GLN A 63 3.51 16.70 23.81
CA GLN A 63 4.08 17.38 24.96
C GLN A 63 5.35 18.20 24.62
N LEU A 64 5.77 18.20 23.34
CA LEU A 64 7.00 18.78 22.83
C LEU A 64 8.28 18.09 23.34
N ASP A 65 8.15 16.86 23.81
CA ASP A 65 9.30 16.02 24.11
C ASP A 65 9.88 15.43 22.81
N ILE A 66 11.21 15.31 22.76
CA ILE A 66 11.90 14.69 21.61
C ILE A 66 11.68 13.20 21.66
N VAL A 67 11.09 12.67 20.61
CA VAL A 67 10.86 11.24 20.41
C VAL A 67 11.59 10.73 19.17
N GLU A 68 12.18 9.56 19.30
CA GLU A 68 12.80 8.88 18.18
C GLU A 68 11.74 8.09 17.41
N ARG A 69 11.67 8.32 16.12
CA ARG A 69 10.72 7.62 15.25
C ARG A 69 11.45 6.91 14.13
N ARG A 70 11.10 5.65 13.92
CA ARG A 70 11.55 4.93 12.75
C ARG A 70 10.77 5.41 11.52
N ILE A 71 11.53 5.85 10.50
CA ILE A 71 10.98 6.37 9.24
C ILE A 71 10.79 5.24 8.23
N GLY A 72 11.75 4.33 8.17
CA GLY A 72 11.72 3.24 7.20
C GLY A 72 13.04 2.49 7.09
N LYS A 73 13.25 1.89 5.91
CA LYS A 73 14.46 1.13 5.59
C LYS A 73 15.07 1.60 4.28
N LEU A 74 16.39 1.74 4.29
CA LEU A 74 17.21 1.99 3.10
C LEU A 74 17.87 0.69 2.66
N HIS A 75 17.79 0.38 1.36
CA HIS A 75 18.41 -0.80 0.78
C HIS A 75 19.26 -0.43 -0.45
N PHE A 76 20.43 -1.05 -0.59
CA PHE A 76 21.19 -0.98 -1.83
C PHE A 76 22.11 -2.22 -1.98
N GLY A 77 22.83 -2.31 -3.10
CA GLY A 77 23.65 -3.48 -3.39
C GLY A 77 22.81 -4.69 -3.77
N SER A 78 21.86 -4.50 -4.69
CA SER A 78 21.10 -5.59 -5.29
C SER A 78 22.05 -6.61 -5.93
N PRO A 79 21.80 -7.93 -5.79
CA PRO A 79 22.57 -8.94 -6.52
C PRO A 79 22.42 -8.83 -8.05
N ASN A 80 21.42 -8.10 -8.54
CA ASN A 80 21.29 -7.78 -9.95
C ASN A 80 22.07 -6.51 -10.29
N PRO A 81 23.17 -6.58 -11.07
CA PRO A 81 24.01 -5.44 -11.42
C PRO A 81 23.27 -4.35 -12.22
N ASN A 82 22.18 -4.71 -12.91
CA ASN A 82 21.33 -3.76 -13.61
C ASN A 82 20.42 -2.95 -12.69
N ARG A 83 20.54 -3.13 -11.38
CA ARG A 83 19.75 -2.39 -10.36
C ARG A 83 20.67 -1.72 -9.33
N PRO A 84 21.51 -0.76 -9.75
CA PRO A 84 22.47 -0.09 -8.86
C PRO A 84 21.81 0.98 -7.98
N TYR A 85 20.51 0.95 -7.88
CA TYR A 85 19.69 1.97 -7.24
C TYR A 85 19.69 1.86 -5.73
N ILE A 86 19.26 2.94 -5.09
CA ILE A 86 18.91 2.98 -3.66
C ILE A 86 17.40 2.87 -3.56
N TYR A 87 16.91 2.07 -2.61
CA TYR A 87 15.50 1.88 -2.33
C TYR A 87 15.20 2.33 -0.90
N LEU A 88 14.15 3.12 -0.75
CA LEU A 88 13.62 3.52 0.54
C LEU A 88 12.21 2.94 0.70
N VAL A 89 12.02 2.12 1.72
CA VAL A 89 10.73 1.54 2.10
C VAL A 89 10.28 2.23 3.38
N TYR A 90 9.20 2.99 3.31
CA TYR A 90 8.64 3.64 4.49
C TYR A 90 7.98 2.65 5.43
N ASP A 91 8.17 2.84 6.72
CA ASP A 91 7.42 2.11 7.73
C ASP A 91 5.95 2.53 7.70
N ASN A 92 5.06 1.56 7.92
CA ASN A 92 3.62 1.81 7.86
C ASN A 92 3.18 2.89 8.88
N ALA A 93 3.74 2.91 10.10
CA ALA A 93 3.45 3.94 11.09
C ALA A 93 3.81 5.35 10.60
N ALA A 94 4.95 5.51 9.90
CA ALA A 94 5.34 6.78 9.32
C ALA A 94 4.34 7.27 8.25
N LEU A 95 3.77 6.35 7.46
CA LEU A 95 2.77 6.69 6.43
C LEU A 95 1.44 7.20 7.03
N TYR A 96 1.12 6.81 8.26
CA TYR A 96 -0.10 7.26 8.97
C TYR A 96 0.12 8.49 9.84
N SER A 97 1.36 8.94 10.00
CA SER A 97 1.69 10.15 10.75
C SER A 97 1.65 11.39 9.87
N ASP A 98 1.46 12.54 10.47
CA ASP A 98 1.55 13.84 9.78
C ASP A 98 3.02 14.22 9.49
N TYR A 99 3.95 13.51 10.11
CA TYR A 99 5.39 13.67 9.96
C TYR A 99 5.94 13.18 8.60
N LEU A 100 5.16 12.39 7.84
CA LEU A 100 5.63 11.78 6.58
C LEU A 100 6.18 12.81 5.59
N LEU A 101 5.51 13.95 5.41
CA LEU A 101 5.91 14.95 4.43
C LEU A 101 7.26 15.59 4.79
N ALA A 102 7.38 16.02 6.05
CA ALA A 102 8.62 16.61 6.56
C ALA A 102 9.77 15.60 6.52
N SER A 103 9.53 14.35 7.01
CA SER A 103 10.56 13.32 7.04
C SER A 103 11.06 12.92 5.66
N ARG A 104 10.19 12.95 4.64
CA ARG A 104 10.57 12.59 3.27
C ARG A 104 11.63 13.55 2.70
N PHE A 105 11.35 14.85 2.70
CA PHE A 105 12.30 15.86 2.23
C PHE A 105 13.57 15.87 3.05
N TYR A 106 13.42 15.71 4.33
CA TYR A 106 14.54 15.69 5.26
C TYR A 106 15.49 14.50 5.02
N VAL A 107 14.94 13.28 4.83
CA VAL A 107 15.74 12.09 4.50
C VAL A 107 16.46 12.27 3.15
N GLU A 108 15.80 12.84 2.17
CA GLU A 108 16.40 13.08 0.85
C GLU A 108 17.55 14.09 0.90
N GLU A 109 17.34 15.20 1.62
CA GLU A 109 18.36 16.23 1.78
C GLU A 109 19.56 15.70 2.58
N ALA A 110 19.31 15.11 3.76
CA ALA A 110 20.38 14.62 4.64
C ALA A 110 21.23 13.51 4.01
N LEU A 111 20.63 12.66 3.18
CA LEU A 111 21.32 11.55 2.52
C LEU A 111 21.73 11.86 1.07
N GLY A 112 21.42 13.05 0.56
CA GLY A 112 21.73 13.45 -0.82
C GLY A 112 21.07 12.53 -1.86
N LEU A 113 19.81 12.14 -1.64
CA LEU A 113 19.07 11.24 -2.51
C LEU A 113 18.39 11.99 -3.65
N VAL A 114 18.53 11.48 -4.87
CA VAL A 114 17.84 12.01 -6.06
C VAL A 114 16.70 11.08 -6.44
N PHE A 115 15.47 11.56 -6.31
CA PHE A 115 14.27 10.77 -6.62
C PHE A 115 14.24 10.34 -8.08
N MET A 116 13.85 9.10 -8.32
CA MET A 116 13.74 8.52 -9.65
C MET A 116 12.32 8.05 -9.97
N ARG A 117 11.69 7.32 -9.06
CA ARG A 117 10.34 6.78 -9.28
C ARG A 117 9.72 6.17 -8.02
N VAL A 118 8.41 6.00 -8.08
CA VAL A 118 7.68 5.15 -7.12
C VAL A 118 7.76 3.69 -7.60
N SER A 119 8.30 2.79 -6.76
CA SER A 119 8.49 1.38 -7.11
C SER A 119 7.36 0.47 -6.67
N LYS A 120 6.80 0.74 -5.48
CA LYS A 120 5.62 0.05 -4.96
C LYS A 120 4.75 1.03 -4.20
N ILE A 121 3.45 0.86 -4.29
CA ILE A 121 2.48 1.65 -3.56
C ILE A 121 1.24 0.81 -3.27
N ASP A 122 0.78 0.85 -2.01
CA ASP A 122 -0.50 0.29 -1.60
C ASP A 122 -1.38 1.44 -1.12
N VAL A 123 -2.57 1.53 -1.70
CA VAL A 123 -3.58 2.51 -1.32
C VAL A 123 -4.75 1.78 -0.69
N ALA A 124 -5.13 2.19 0.52
CA ALA A 124 -6.18 1.60 1.31
C ALA A 124 -7.36 2.56 1.48
N VAL A 125 -8.57 2.04 1.31
CA VAL A 125 -9.82 2.72 1.68
C VAL A 125 -10.42 1.97 2.85
N ASP A 126 -10.59 2.69 3.96
CA ASP A 126 -11.14 2.19 5.20
C ASP A 126 -12.61 2.58 5.34
N PHE A 127 -13.45 1.65 5.80
CA PHE A 127 -14.91 1.79 5.90
C PHE A 127 -15.40 1.51 7.32
N ASN A 128 -16.43 2.24 7.75
CA ASN A 128 -17.11 1.98 9.02
C ASN A 128 -18.22 0.92 8.93
N PHE A 129 -18.31 0.20 7.82
CA PHE A 129 -19.27 -0.87 7.57
C PHE A 129 -18.62 -2.10 6.94
N ASN A 130 -19.29 -3.25 7.01
CA ASN A 130 -18.75 -4.52 6.50
C ASN A 130 -18.71 -4.57 4.97
N VAL A 131 -17.67 -3.95 4.40
CA VAL A 131 -17.44 -3.92 2.95
C VAL A 131 -17.21 -5.32 2.36
N VAL A 132 -16.72 -6.28 3.15
CA VAL A 132 -16.51 -7.67 2.70
C VAL A 132 -17.82 -8.33 2.34
N ASN A 133 -18.83 -8.20 3.21
CA ASN A 133 -20.17 -8.73 2.94
C ASN A 133 -20.82 -8.05 1.72
N SER A 134 -20.68 -6.73 1.58
CA SER A 134 -21.21 -6.01 0.41
C SER A 134 -20.52 -6.47 -0.88
N PHE A 135 -19.21 -6.75 -0.80
CA PHE A 135 -18.47 -7.30 -1.92
C PHE A 135 -19.00 -8.69 -2.35
N TYR A 136 -19.26 -9.58 -1.39
CA TYR A 136 -19.86 -10.89 -1.68
C TYR A 136 -21.28 -10.77 -2.25
N ARG A 137 -22.10 -9.85 -1.73
CA ARG A 137 -23.44 -9.58 -2.28
C ARG A 137 -23.36 -9.10 -3.72
N LEU A 138 -22.45 -8.17 -4.03
CA LEU A 138 -22.23 -7.69 -5.39
C LEU A 138 -21.95 -8.84 -6.36
N PHE A 139 -21.07 -9.80 -5.98
CA PHE A 139 -20.74 -10.95 -6.81
C PHE A 139 -21.89 -11.96 -6.98
N LYS A 140 -22.80 -12.03 -6.03
CA LYS A 140 -23.98 -12.89 -6.06
C LYS A 140 -25.19 -12.27 -6.74
N ASN A 141 -25.22 -10.96 -6.88
CA ASN A 141 -26.39 -10.24 -7.39
C ASN A 141 -26.47 -10.30 -8.92
N PRO A 142 -27.50 -10.97 -9.50
CA PRO A 142 -27.63 -11.15 -10.94
C PRO A 142 -27.91 -9.87 -11.72
N ASN A 143 -28.23 -8.75 -11.03
CA ASN A 143 -28.47 -7.46 -11.66
C ASN A 143 -27.18 -6.75 -12.11
N TYR A 144 -26.01 -7.28 -11.73
CA TYR A 144 -24.72 -6.73 -12.14
C TYR A 144 -24.04 -7.64 -13.15
N ASP A 145 -23.46 -7.01 -14.16
CA ASP A 145 -22.46 -7.64 -15.01
C ASP A 145 -21.09 -7.30 -14.44
N LEU A 146 -20.30 -8.33 -14.13
CA LEU A 146 -18.96 -8.21 -13.58
C LEU A 146 -17.94 -8.71 -14.58
N ILE A 147 -16.88 -7.96 -14.77
CA ILE A 147 -15.69 -8.36 -15.53
C ILE A 147 -14.50 -8.30 -14.57
N VAL A 148 -13.86 -9.43 -14.34
CA VAL A 148 -12.68 -9.55 -13.47
C VAL A 148 -11.50 -9.97 -14.32
N ASN A 149 -10.40 -9.22 -14.26
CA ASN A 149 -9.21 -9.46 -15.09
C ASN A 149 -9.51 -9.57 -16.60
N GLY A 150 -10.54 -8.88 -17.08
CA GLY A 150 -10.97 -8.92 -18.49
C GLY A 150 -11.97 -10.03 -18.83
N GLU A 151 -12.24 -10.94 -17.92
CA GLU A 151 -13.18 -12.05 -18.13
C GLU A 151 -14.55 -11.75 -17.51
N LYS A 152 -15.62 -12.04 -18.26
CA LYS A 152 -16.98 -11.86 -17.76
C LYS A 152 -17.32 -12.96 -16.76
N VAL A 153 -17.62 -12.55 -15.53
CA VAL A 153 -18.11 -13.44 -14.47
C VAL A 153 -19.58 -13.72 -14.73
N LYS A 154 -19.91 -14.95 -15.19
CA LYS A 154 -21.30 -15.39 -15.37
C LYS A 154 -21.88 -15.70 -13.99
N GLY A 155 -22.93 -14.96 -13.60
CA GLY A 155 -23.56 -15.07 -12.31
C GLY A 155 -23.85 -16.49 -11.84
N MET A 156 -23.89 -16.73 -10.55
CA MET A 156 -24.23 -17.93 -9.74
C MET A 156 -23.60 -19.30 -10.11
N LYS A 157 -23.15 -19.53 -11.35
CA LYS A 157 -22.45 -20.77 -11.73
C LYS A 157 -20.94 -20.70 -11.53
N CYS A 158 -20.38 -19.50 -11.43
CA CYS A 158 -19.01 -19.31 -10.98
C CYS A 158 -19.03 -19.38 -9.46
N THR A 159 -18.44 -20.40 -8.88
CA THR A 159 -18.23 -20.36 -7.42
C THR A 159 -17.34 -19.17 -7.14
N VAL A 160 -17.61 -18.45 -6.06
CA VAL A 160 -16.77 -17.32 -5.60
C VAL A 160 -15.28 -17.74 -5.54
N ARG A 161 -15.01 -19.05 -5.41
CA ARG A 161 -13.67 -19.66 -5.43
C ARG A 161 -12.96 -19.58 -6.79
N ASP A 162 -13.69 -19.60 -7.90
CA ASP A 162 -13.06 -19.65 -9.24
C ASP A 162 -12.52 -18.28 -9.69
N VAL A 163 -13.05 -17.19 -9.09
CA VAL A 163 -12.72 -15.82 -9.46
C VAL A 163 -12.00 -15.07 -8.33
N LEU A 164 -12.32 -15.41 -7.09
CA LEU A 164 -11.73 -14.84 -5.89
C LEU A 164 -10.76 -15.86 -5.30
N HIS A 165 -9.47 -15.62 -5.45
CA HIS A 165 -8.49 -16.34 -4.65
C HIS A 165 -8.71 -15.94 -3.19
N ILE A 166 -9.09 -16.92 -2.37
CA ILE A 166 -9.18 -16.73 -0.94
C ILE A 166 -7.75 -16.87 -0.42
N ALA A 167 -7.15 -15.77 -0.01
CA ALA A 167 -5.86 -15.80 0.66
C ALA A 167 -6.07 -16.40 2.06
N GLY A 168 -5.59 -17.61 2.25
CA GLY A 168 -5.55 -18.33 3.51
C GLY A 168 -4.66 -19.54 3.32
N ASP A 169 -3.80 -19.81 4.29
CA ASP A 169 -2.98 -21.02 4.30
C ASP A 169 -3.91 -22.23 4.36
N THR A 170 -4.10 -22.90 3.22
CA THR A 170 -4.93 -24.11 3.07
C THR A 170 -4.35 -25.30 3.84
N THR A 171 -3.14 -25.19 4.37
CA THR A 171 -2.48 -26.24 5.14
C THR A 171 -2.86 -26.23 6.62
N ARG A 172 -3.41 -25.13 7.16
CA ARG A 172 -3.93 -25.06 8.53
C ARG A 172 -5.44 -25.18 8.50
N GLN A 173 -5.95 -26.29 8.98
CA GLN A 173 -7.38 -26.60 9.21
C GLN A 173 -8.00 -25.65 10.27
N ARG A 174 -7.93 -24.35 10.07
CA ARG A 174 -8.75 -23.41 10.83
C ARG A 174 -10.06 -23.21 10.07
N PRO A 175 -11.22 -23.39 10.70
CA PRO A 175 -12.49 -23.13 10.05
C PRO A 175 -12.49 -21.68 9.56
N PHE A 176 -12.91 -21.48 8.34
CA PHE A 176 -12.95 -20.26 7.54
C PHE A 176 -13.59 -19.05 8.29
N ALA A 177 -12.93 -18.54 9.31
CA ALA A 177 -13.46 -17.41 10.07
C ALA A 177 -13.36 -16.07 9.31
N HIS A 178 -12.45 -15.97 8.31
CA HIS A 178 -12.20 -14.71 7.60
C HIS A 178 -11.94 -14.96 6.12
N HIS A 179 -13.01 -14.91 5.33
CA HIS A 179 -12.89 -14.90 3.89
C HIS A 179 -12.45 -13.49 3.44
N THR A 180 -11.19 -13.34 3.08
CA THR A 180 -10.65 -12.14 2.46
C THR A 180 -10.76 -12.28 0.95
N PRO A 181 -11.68 -11.55 0.26
CA PRO A 181 -11.69 -11.52 -1.19
C PRO A 181 -10.38 -10.96 -1.72
N VAL A 182 -9.71 -11.70 -2.59
CA VAL A 182 -8.45 -11.28 -3.22
C VAL A 182 -8.59 -11.44 -4.73
N ILE A 183 -8.29 -10.37 -5.48
CA ILE A 183 -8.21 -10.39 -6.93
C ILE A 183 -6.81 -9.94 -7.33
N LYS A 184 -6.16 -10.75 -8.15
CA LYS A 184 -4.82 -10.48 -8.70
C LYS A 184 -4.90 -10.43 -10.22
N ASN A 185 -4.08 -9.56 -10.84
CA ASN A 185 -3.82 -9.70 -12.27
C ASN A 185 -2.91 -10.93 -12.56
N ALA A 186 -2.76 -11.30 -13.82
CA ALA A 186 -2.10 -12.55 -14.22
C ALA A 186 -0.65 -12.68 -13.72
N ASP A 187 0.11 -11.59 -13.67
CA ASP A 187 1.50 -11.59 -13.22
C ASP A 187 1.66 -11.26 -11.72
N GLY A 188 0.55 -11.06 -11.00
CA GLY A 188 0.56 -10.74 -9.56
C GLY A 188 1.09 -9.34 -9.21
N SER A 189 1.40 -8.51 -10.22
CA SER A 189 1.94 -7.17 -10.00
C SER A 189 0.91 -6.15 -9.53
N MET A 190 -0.37 -6.51 -9.64
CA MET A 190 -1.51 -5.76 -9.12
C MET A 190 -2.43 -6.68 -8.33
N LEU A 191 -2.85 -6.22 -7.17
CA LEU A 191 -3.71 -6.98 -6.27
C LEU A 191 -4.72 -6.05 -5.61
N MET A 192 -5.95 -6.55 -5.45
CA MET A 192 -6.96 -5.99 -4.56
C MET A 192 -7.28 -7.02 -3.48
N ARG A 193 -7.45 -6.56 -2.25
CA ARG A 193 -7.99 -7.36 -1.14
C ARG A 193 -9.01 -6.57 -0.34
N ALA A 194 -10.05 -7.27 0.16
CA ALA A 194 -11.03 -6.68 1.05
C ALA A 194 -11.14 -7.53 2.32
N TYR A 195 -11.01 -6.92 3.50
CA TYR A 195 -10.92 -7.65 4.77
C TYR A 195 -11.38 -6.84 5.97
N ASP A 196 -11.57 -7.54 7.09
CA ASP A 196 -11.82 -6.93 8.40
C ASP A 196 -10.48 -6.46 8.98
N LYS A 197 -10.20 -5.15 8.80
CA LYS A 197 -8.96 -4.53 9.27
C LYS A 197 -8.96 -4.38 10.79
N GLY A 198 -10.13 -4.13 11.40
CA GLY A 198 -10.22 -4.05 12.85
C GLY A 198 -9.78 -5.36 13.50
N LYS A 199 -10.24 -6.48 12.97
CA LYS A 199 -9.85 -7.79 13.45
C LYS A 199 -8.37 -8.12 13.21
N GLU A 200 -7.83 -7.74 12.06
CA GLU A 200 -6.40 -7.91 11.77
C GLU A 200 -5.53 -7.11 12.75
N ILE A 201 -5.96 -5.90 13.14
CA ILE A 201 -5.28 -5.12 14.17
C ILE A 201 -5.31 -5.84 15.52
N ASP A 202 -6.49 -6.31 15.93
CA ASP A 202 -6.69 -6.95 17.24
C ASP A 202 -5.94 -8.29 17.38
N GLU A 203 -5.85 -9.09 16.31
CA GLU A 203 -5.36 -10.45 16.36
C GLU A 203 -3.92 -10.63 15.84
N GLU A 204 -3.45 -9.72 14.97
CA GLU A 204 -2.20 -9.93 14.21
C GLU A 204 -1.21 -8.77 14.32
N SER A 205 -1.63 -7.54 13.98
CA SER A 205 -0.66 -6.46 13.75
C SER A 205 -0.46 -5.50 14.91
N GLY A 206 -1.47 -5.31 15.76
CA GLY A 206 -1.43 -4.34 16.86
C GLY A 206 -1.33 -2.88 16.43
N LYS A 207 -1.65 -2.55 15.17
CA LYS A 207 -1.47 -1.21 14.57
C LYS A 207 -2.64 -0.28 14.90
N GLU A 208 -2.83 0.04 16.19
CA GLU A 208 -3.93 0.88 16.67
C GLU A 208 -3.97 2.26 16.03
N TYR A 209 -2.83 2.84 15.69
CA TYR A 209 -2.75 4.13 15.00
C TYR A 209 -3.57 4.20 13.69
N ILE A 210 -3.82 3.05 13.02
CA ILE A 210 -4.70 3.00 11.85
C ILE A 210 -6.15 3.22 12.26
N ARG A 211 -6.59 2.62 13.37
CA ARG A 211 -7.94 2.79 13.92
C ARG A 211 -8.14 4.23 14.41
N GLU A 212 -7.16 4.76 15.10
CA GLU A 212 -7.15 6.16 15.58
C GLU A 212 -7.27 7.14 14.42
N LYS A 213 -6.44 7.02 13.38
CA LYS A 213 -6.47 7.87 12.19
C LYS A 213 -7.81 7.80 11.45
N SER A 214 -8.45 6.63 11.38
CA SER A 214 -9.75 6.46 10.72
C SER A 214 -10.92 7.00 11.55
N GLY A 215 -10.83 7.00 12.88
CA GLY A 215 -11.89 7.31 13.82
C GLY A 215 -13.03 6.27 13.83
N PHE A 216 -12.84 5.07 13.27
CA PHE A 216 -13.87 4.05 13.15
C PHE A 216 -13.73 2.98 14.21
N LYS A 217 -14.82 2.71 14.96
CA LYS A 217 -14.89 1.59 15.93
C LYS A 217 -14.88 0.22 15.24
N LYS A 218 -15.57 0.13 14.08
CA LYS A 218 -15.54 -1.05 13.19
C LYS A 218 -14.80 -0.64 11.94
N LEU A 219 -13.75 -1.37 11.60
CA LEU A 219 -12.84 -1.00 10.54
C LEU A 219 -12.72 -2.14 9.53
N TYR A 220 -13.22 -1.89 8.33
CA TYR A 220 -13.09 -2.78 7.18
C TYR A 220 -12.32 -2.07 6.09
N ARG A 221 -11.57 -2.79 5.29
CA ARG A 221 -10.65 -2.22 4.32
C ARG A 221 -10.80 -2.85 2.94
N ILE A 222 -10.70 -2.02 1.90
CA ILE A 222 -10.28 -2.44 0.56
C ILE A 222 -8.93 -1.82 0.29
N GLU A 223 -7.98 -2.63 -0.13
CA GLU A 223 -6.63 -2.22 -0.45
C GLU A 223 -6.30 -2.58 -1.89
N VAL A 224 -5.66 -1.68 -2.60
CA VAL A 224 -5.11 -1.88 -3.94
C VAL A 224 -3.60 -1.75 -3.86
N SER A 225 -2.90 -2.84 -4.20
CA SER A 225 -1.44 -2.92 -4.23
C SER A 225 -0.91 -2.89 -5.65
N LEU A 226 0.03 -2.01 -5.92
CA LEU A 226 0.80 -1.90 -7.15
C LEU A 226 2.25 -2.24 -6.84
N SER A 227 2.67 -3.47 -7.18
CA SER A 227 3.91 -4.06 -6.69
C SER A 227 5.12 -3.87 -7.60
N CYS A 228 4.99 -3.13 -8.71
CA CYS A 228 6.12 -2.77 -9.55
C CYS A 228 5.87 -1.49 -10.35
N HIS A 229 6.94 -0.78 -10.66
CA HIS A 229 6.90 0.48 -11.40
C HIS A 229 6.19 0.38 -12.75
N LYS A 230 6.31 -0.74 -13.48
CA LYS A 230 5.62 -0.94 -14.77
C LYS A 230 4.11 -0.77 -14.66
N VAL A 231 3.52 -1.31 -13.59
CA VAL A 231 2.07 -1.19 -13.33
C VAL A 231 1.73 0.21 -12.85
N ILE A 232 2.53 0.80 -11.96
CA ILE A 232 2.36 2.17 -11.50
C ILE A 232 2.35 3.11 -12.69
N LYS A 233 3.36 3.06 -13.57
CA LYS A 233 3.44 3.86 -14.79
C LYS A 233 2.21 3.71 -15.69
N LYS A 234 1.68 2.48 -15.83
CA LYS A 234 0.44 2.25 -16.57
C LYS A 234 -0.77 2.97 -15.94
N MET A 235 -0.84 3.02 -14.60
CA MET A 235 -1.91 3.76 -13.91
C MET A 235 -1.72 5.26 -14.05
N LEU A 236 -0.50 5.76 -13.88
CA LEU A 236 -0.16 7.16 -14.07
C LEU A 236 -0.49 7.66 -15.47
N ASN A 237 -0.16 6.90 -16.50
CA ASN A 237 -0.52 7.23 -17.88
C ASN A 237 -2.04 7.36 -18.08
N LYS A 238 -2.86 6.54 -17.41
CA LYS A 238 -4.33 6.67 -17.44
C LYS A 238 -4.83 7.91 -16.72
N LEU A 239 -4.08 8.42 -15.75
CA LEU A 239 -4.39 9.61 -14.99
C LEU A 239 -3.78 10.88 -15.61
N GLY A 240 -2.97 10.74 -16.66
CA GLY A 240 -2.22 11.87 -17.25
C GLY A 240 -1.20 12.46 -16.26
N MET A 241 -0.54 11.63 -15.46
CA MET A 241 0.34 12.02 -14.35
C MET A 241 1.73 11.41 -14.54
N THR A 242 2.77 12.10 -14.09
CA THR A 242 4.15 11.60 -14.04
C THR A 242 4.49 11.01 -12.67
N ASP A 243 5.67 10.36 -12.55
CA ASP A 243 6.18 9.86 -11.26
C ASP A 243 6.44 11.01 -10.28
N GLU A 244 6.97 12.14 -10.76
CA GLU A 244 7.25 13.33 -9.97
C GLU A 244 5.95 13.98 -9.45
N GLU A 245 4.92 14.03 -10.28
CA GLU A 245 3.61 14.54 -9.88
C GLU A 245 2.94 13.63 -8.83
N LEU A 246 3.02 12.31 -8.99
CA LEU A 246 2.57 11.37 -7.97
C LEU A 246 3.36 11.58 -6.68
N TYR A 247 4.69 11.63 -6.79
CA TYR A 247 5.58 11.82 -5.65
C TYR A 247 5.26 13.11 -4.87
N ALA A 248 5.04 14.22 -5.57
CA ALA A 248 4.68 15.51 -4.95
C ALA A 248 3.31 15.47 -4.26
N ARG A 249 2.41 14.57 -4.68
CA ARG A 249 0.99 14.52 -4.24
C ARG A 249 0.63 13.26 -3.45
N LEU A 250 1.61 12.52 -2.92
CA LEU A 250 1.39 11.26 -2.20
C LEU A 250 0.46 11.38 -0.97
N GLN A 251 0.29 12.60 -0.42
CA GLN A 251 -0.59 12.85 0.73
C GLN A 251 -1.93 13.47 0.34
N HIS A 252 -2.15 13.77 -0.94
CA HIS A 252 -3.42 14.33 -1.37
C HIS A 252 -4.44 13.21 -1.52
N GLU A 253 -5.48 13.23 -0.71
CA GLU A 253 -6.57 12.24 -0.74
C GLU A 253 -7.15 12.05 -2.14
N LYS A 254 -7.28 13.13 -2.91
CA LYS A 254 -7.76 13.05 -4.30
C LYS A 254 -6.84 12.19 -5.17
N THR A 255 -5.52 12.39 -5.07
CA THR A 255 -4.52 11.63 -5.85
C THR A 255 -4.58 10.14 -5.48
N LEU A 256 -4.62 9.84 -4.18
CA LEU A 256 -4.75 8.47 -3.70
C LEU A 256 -6.07 7.83 -4.16
N MET A 257 -7.19 8.58 -4.12
CA MET A 257 -8.49 8.10 -4.57
C MET A 257 -8.52 7.82 -6.06
N ASP A 258 -7.91 8.68 -6.87
CA ASP A 258 -7.83 8.50 -8.32
C ASP A 258 -6.97 7.26 -8.67
N LEU A 259 -5.83 7.09 -7.99
CA LEU A 259 -4.97 5.92 -8.15
C LEU A 259 -5.68 4.63 -7.72
N PHE A 260 -6.36 4.66 -6.57
CA PHE A 260 -7.17 3.54 -6.06
C PHE A 260 -8.26 3.15 -7.06
N ARG A 261 -9.04 4.12 -7.56
CA ARG A 261 -10.13 3.88 -8.53
C ARG A 261 -9.62 3.28 -9.82
N VAL A 262 -8.55 3.82 -10.39
CA VAL A 262 -7.97 3.31 -11.65
C VAL A 262 -7.39 1.91 -11.44
N GLY A 263 -6.73 1.66 -10.31
CA GLY A 263 -6.24 0.34 -9.94
C GLY A 263 -7.37 -0.67 -9.79
N LEU A 264 -8.39 -0.33 -9.02
CA LEU A 264 -9.57 -1.18 -8.80
C LEU A 264 -10.32 -1.46 -10.11
N TYR A 265 -10.54 -0.43 -10.95
CA TYR A 265 -11.19 -0.57 -12.26
C TYR A 265 -10.40 -1.46 -13.23
N SER A 266 -9.07 -1.50 -13.08
CA SER A 266 -8.23 -2.37 -13.90
C SER A 266 -8.37 -3.85 -13.55
N LEU A 267 -8.77 -4.16 -12.32
CA LEU A 267 -9.02 -5.52 -11.85
C LEU A 267 -10.49 -5.91 -11.99
N ILE A 268 -11.41 -4.98 -11.72
CA ILE A 268 -12.84 -5.23 -11.69
C ILE A 268 -13.57 -4.12 -12.43
N ARG A 269 -14.46 -4.50 -13.33
CA ARG A 269 -15.43 -3.60 -13.95
C ARG A 269 -16.84 -4.06 -13.59
N VAL A 270 -17.68 -3.09 -13.27
CA VAL A 270 -19.07 -3.33 -12.87
C VAL A 270 -19.98 -2.55 -13.79
N SER A 271 -21.07 -3.20 -14.23
CA SER A 271 -22.17 -2.53 -14.90
C SER A 271 -23.51 -3.05 -14.41
N ARG A 272 -24.51 -2.18 -14.39
CA ARG A 272 -25.89 -2.52 -14.05
C ARG A 272 -26.79 -1.99 -15.16
N ARG A 273 -27.65 -2.88 -15.74
CA ARG A 273 -28.52 -2.53 -16.88
C ARG A 273 -27.75 -1.85 -18.02
N ARG A 274 -26.57 -2.37 -18.36
CA ARG A 274 -25.63 -1.85 -19.40
C ARG A 274 -25.01 -0.48 -19.10
N ARG A 275 -25.22 0.10 -17.91
CA ARG A 275 -24.53 1.33 -17.48
C ARG A 275 -23.32 0.96 -16.64
N SER A 276 -22.14 1.46 -17.04
CA SER A 276 -20.94 1.34 -16.22
C SER A 276 -21.10 2.12 -14.92
N MET A 277 -20.59 1.56 -13.83
CA MET A 277 -20.55 2.24 -12.53
C MET A 277 -19.23 1.92 -11.82
N SER A 278 -18.87 2.75 -10.85
CA SER A 278 -17.69 2.46 -10.05
C SER A 278 -17.93 1.26 -9.13
N VAL A 279 -16.85 0.52 -8.85
CA VAL A 279 -16.92 -0.64 -7.94
C VAL A 279 -17.37 -0.19 -6.55
N LEU A 280 -16.91 0.98 -6.09
CA LEU A 280 -17.31 1.54 -4.79
C LEU A 280 -18.80 1.86 -4.73
N GLU A 281 -19.37 2.49 -5.77
CA GLU A 281 -20.82 2.74 -5.86
C GLU A 281 -21.61 1.43 -5.84
N ALA A 282 -21.14 0.42 -6.57
CA ALA A 282 -21.76 -0.89 -6.58
C ALA A 282 -21.74 -1.55 -5.19
N ILE A 283 -20.61 -1.51 -4.50
CA ILE A 283 -20.45 -2.06 -3.14
C ILE A 283 -21.37 -1.33 -2.15
N ILE A 284 -21.43 0.00 -2.20
CA ILE A 284 -22.29 0.81 -1.33
C ILE A 284 -23.78 0.51 -1.60
N SER A 285 -24.15 0.25 -2.85
CA SER A 285 -25.54 -0.09 -3.19
C SER A 285 -25.98 -1.50 -2.73
N GLU A 286 -25.05 -2.36 -2.32
CA GLU A 286 -25.31 -3.70 -1.80
C GLU A 286 -25.29 -3.77 -0.25
N MET A 287 -25.25 -2.64 0.39
CA MET A 287 -25.35 -2.55 1.86
C MET A 287 -26.77 -2.72 2.30
#